data_faa72e196c2b4a64c5c5f1b4e9b0e726
#
_entry.id   faa72e196c2b4a64c5c5f1b4e9b0e726
#
_cell.length_a   1.000
_cell.length_b   1.000
_cell.length_c   1.000
_cell.angle_alpha   90.00
_cell.angle_beta   90.00
_cell.angle_gamma   90.00
#
_symmetry.space_group_name_H-M   'P 1'
#
loop_
_entity.id
_entity.type
_entity.pdbx_description
1 polymer ?
#
loop_
_entity_poly.entity_id
_entity_poly.type
_entity_poly.pdbx_seq_one_letter_code
_entity_poly.pdbx_strand_id
1 'polypeptide(L)'
;MSGQIIVINGTSGSGKSTTAEKFVQSREDFWLLYGIDHFMAGTLPARFGHHGPRAAEGIQAVPLDPADPEGTLKWRLGPQGKAAMATFHDWAGAASRNGCNIVLDHLLMSDPPFLQDMAWRLEGLPVLLVTLKPPYEVLMERVAQRAMTKKLPVEVLGEDAARKIVERLDRLRDWFYGAVYANTISDLTIDTSVHGPDDVVAMIDARLRQGPGTAFEELRKVWPRP
;
A
#
# COMPACT_ATOMS: atom_id res chain seq x y z
N MET A 1 -24.90 4.11 -10.66
CA MET A 1 -24.37 4.37 -9.30
C MET A 1 -22.92 3.93 -9.28
N SER A 2 -22.03 4.69 -8.63
CA SER A 2 -20.63 4.30 -8.49
C SER A 2 -20.49 3.12 -7.52
N GLY A 3 -19.55 2.19 -7.82
CA GLY A 3 -19.22 1.10 -6.92
C GLY A 3 -18.42 1.58 -5.71
N GLN A 4 -18.47 0.83 -4.62
CA GLN A 4 -17.73 1.11 -3.38
C GLN A 4 -16.22 0.86 -3.58
N ILE A 5 -15.40 1.69 -2.96
CA ILE A 5 -13.95 1.51 -2.90
C ILE A 5 -13.55 1.30 -1.44
N ILE A 6 -12.90 0.18 -1.15
CA ILE A 6 -12.24 -0.03 0.14
C ILE A 6 -10.74 0.03 -0.11
N VAL A 7 -10.04 0.93 0.56
CA VAL A 7 -8.59 1.01 0.54
C VAL A 7 -8.06 0.49 1.86
N ILE A 8 -7.34 -0.63 1.81
CA ILE A 8 -6.69 -1.23 2.97
C ILE A 8 -5.24 -0.77 2.99
N ASN A 9 -4.92 0.14 3.90
CA ASN A 9 -3.60 0.72 4.08
C ASN A 9 -2.84 0.06 5.23
N GLY A 10 -1.52 0.03 5.13
CA GLY A 10 -0.62 -0.49 6.17
C GLY A 10 0.72 -0.92 5.58
N THR A 11 1.73 -1.13 6.40
CA THR A 11 3.05 -1.58 5.96
C THR A 11 3.08 -3.08 5.63
N SER A 12 4.20 -3.59 5.13
CA SER A 12 4.44 -5.02 4.96
C SER A 12 4.28 -5.74 6.32
N GLY A 13 3.61 -6.88 6.34
CA GLY A 13 3.34 -7.64 7.58
C GLY A 13 2.11 -7.19 8.37
N SER A 14 1.44 -6.08 8.00
CA SER A 14 0.23 -5.62 8.71
C SER A 14 -1.02 -6.47 8.46
N GLY A 15 -1.00 -7.39 7.49
CA GLY A 15 -2.12 -8.27 7.18
C GLY A 15 -3.03 -7.81 6.03
N LYS A 16 -2.67 -6.76 5.30
CA LYS A 16 -3.49 -6.18 4.20
C LYS A 16 -3.97 -7.19 3.17
N SER A 17 -3.04 -7.89 2.53
CA SER A 17 -3.39 -8.84 1.44
C SER A 17 -4.28 -9.97 1.95
N THR A 18 -3.99 -10.53 3.12
CA THR A 18 -4.81 -11.55 3.76
C THR A 18 -6.22 -11.03 4.06
N THR A 19 -6.33 -9.80 4.58
CA THR A 19 -7.62 -9.16 4.86
C THR A 19 -8.39 -8.89 3.56
N ALA A 20 -7.73 -8.35 2.54
CA ALA A 20 -8.35 -8.04 1.26
C ALA A 20 -8.88 -9.29 0.55
N GLU A 21 -8.08 -10.34 0.47
CA GLU A 21 -8.47 -11.65 -0.08
C GLU A 21 -9.66 -12.24 0.67
N LYS A 22 -9.57 -12.27 2.01
CA LYS A 22 -10.63 -12.84 2.85
C LYS A 22 -11.92 -12.04 2.77
N PHE A 23 -11.83 -10.71 2.71
CA PHE A 23 -12.98 -9.84 2.52
C PHE A 23 -13.70 -10.19 1.21
N VAL A 24 -12.97 -10.27 0.08
CA VAL A 24 -13.57 -10.58 -1.23
C VAL A 24 -14.15 -12.00 -1.25
N GLN A 25 -13.45 -12.98 -0.67
CA GLN A 25 -13.93 -14.37 -0.60
C GLN A 25 -15.21 -14.52 0.24
N SER A 26 -15.46 -13.64 1.20
CA SER A 26 -16.66 -13.66 2.04
C SER A 26 -17.88 -13.01 1.36
N ARG A 27 -17.74 -12.47 0.12
CA ARG A 27 -18.81 -11.78 -0.60
C ARG A 27 -19.56 -12.66 -1.57
N GLU A 28 -20.87 -12.47 -1.63
CA GLU A 28 -21.70 -13.01 -2.70
C GLU A 28 -21.77 -12.07 -3.91
N ASP A 29 -21.65 -10.76 -3.68
CA ASP A 29 -21.61 -9.75 -4.72
C ASP A 29 -20.22 -9.57 -5.33
N PHE A 30 -20.17 -8.96 -6.51
CA PHE A 30 -18.93 -8.83 -7.27
C PHE A 30 -18.03 -7.72 -6.70
N TRP A 31 -16.82 -8.10 -6.29
CA TRP A 31 -15.76 -7.23 -5.84
C TRP A 31 -14.48 -7.50 -6.61
N LEU A 32 -13.89 -6.45 -7.17
CA LEU A 32 -12.54 -6.51 -7.70
C LEU A 32 -11.54 -6.47 -6.54
N LEU A 33 -10.47 -7.24 -6.67
CA LEU A 33 -9.32 -7.19 -5.76
C LEU A 33 -8.07 -6.84 -6.54
N TYR A 34 -7.39 -5.80 -6.12
CA TYR A 34 -6.08 -5.45 -6.69
C TYR A 34 -5.17 -4.83 -5.63
N GLY A 35 -3.86 -4.97 -5.81
CA GLY A 35 -2.87 -4.46 -4.87
C GLY A 35 -1.73 -3.74 -5.56
N ILE A 36 -1.09 -2.82 -4.84
CA ILE A 36 0.05 -2.05 -5.33
C ILE A 36 1.20 -2.96 -5.76
N ASP A 37 1.45 -4.05 -5.04
CA ASP A 37 2.53 -4.98 -5.37
C ASP A 37 2.26 -5.69 -6.70
N HIS A 38 1.01 -6.10 -6.98
CA HIS A 38 0.61 -6.68 -8.25
C HIS A 38 0.70 -5.68 -9.39
N PHE A 39 0.23 -4.44 -9.15
CA PHE A 39 0.34 -3.37 -10.13
C PHE A 39 1.79 -3.09 -10.49
N MET A 40 2.65 -2.93 -9.49
CA MET A 40 4.07 -2.66 -9.70
C MET A 40 4.77 -3.80 -10.44
N ALA A 41 4.53 -5.05 -10.04
CA ALA A 41 5.16 -6.22 -10.65
C ALA A 41 4.67 -6.47 -12.09
N GLY A 42 3.40 -6.20 -12.37
CA GLY A 42 2.80 -6.49 -13.68
C GLY A 42 2.90 -5.35 -14.71
N THR A 43 3.03 -4.09 -14.26
CA THR A 43 2.92 -2.94 -15.17
C THR A 43 4.18 -2.09 -15.26
N LEU A 44 4.99 -1.99 -14.18
CA LEU A 44 6.20 -1.19 -14.21
C LEU A 44 7.32 -1.96 -14.91
N PRO A 45 7.83 -1.50 -16.07
CA PRO A 45 8.94 -2.18 -16.73
C PRO A 45 10.17 -2.25 -15.82
N ALA A 46 10.79 -3.41 -15.70
CA ALA A 46 11.87 -3.69 -14.75
C ALA A 46 13.01 -2.64 -14.79
N ARG A 47 13.29 -2.05 -15.97
CA ARG A 47 14.32 -1.01 -16.09
C ARG A 47 14.03 0.27 -15.30
N PHE A 48 12.75 0.54 -14.92
CA PHE A 48 12.32 1.68 -14.10
C PHE A 48 12.05 1.30 -12.65
N GLY A 49 12.10 0.01 -12.32
CA GLY A 49 11.97 -0.48 -10.93
C GLY A 49 13.26 -0.29 -10.14
N HIS A 50 13.19 -0.61 -8.85
CA HIS A 50 14.25 -0.37 -7.84
C HIS A 50 15.68 -0.83 -8.22
N HIS A 51 15.81 -1.81 -9.08
CA HIS A 51 17.09 -2.40 -9.51
C HIS A 51 17.42 -2.07 -10.97
N GLY A 52 16.56 -1.34 -11.64
CA GLY A 52 16.71 -1.05 -13.06
C GLY A 52 17.70 0.09 -13.33
N PRO A 53 18.30 0.13 -14.51
CA PRO A 53 19.26 1.18 -14.89
C PRO A 53 18.62 2.58 -14.99
N ARG A 54 17.30 2.66 -15.06
CA ARG A 54 16.51 3.91 -15.09
C ARG A 54 15.63 4.10 -13.86
N ALA A 55 16.01 3.52 -12.71
CA ALA A 55 15.25 3.62 -11.46
C ALA A 55 15.04 5.10 -11.03
N ALA A 56 15.96 5.98 -11.33
CA ALA A 56 15.84 7.41 -11.03
C ALA A 56 14.64 8.09 -11.74
N GLU A 57 14.22 7.57 -12.89
CA GLU A 57 13.04 8.05 -13.61
C GLU A 57 11.76 7.32 -13.14
N GLY A 58 11.89 6.13 -12.60
CA GLY A 58 10.84 5.29 -12.08
C GLY A 58 10.73 5.33 -10.57
N ILE A 59 11.04 4.22 -9.91
CA ILE A 59 11.00 4.09 -8.45
C ILE A 59 12.38 3.63 -7.97
N GLN A 60 13.01 4.42 -7.13
CA GLN A 60 14.30 4.06 -6.53
C GLN A 60 14.28 4.16 -5.01
N ALA A 61 15.10 3.35 -4.36
CA ALA A 61 15.46 3.50 -2.97
C ALA A 61 16.71 4.38 -2.89
N VAL A 62 16.64 5.45 -2.11
CA VAL A 62 17.73 6.40 -1.87
C VAL A 62 17.98 6.55 -0.37
N PRO A 63 19.19 6.91 0.06
CA PRO A 63 19.43 7.21 1.47
C PRO A 63 18.45 8.25 2.00
N LEU A 64 17.92 8.01 3.19
CA LEU A 64 17.07 8.99 3.89
C LEU A 64 17.91 10.22 4.27
N ASP A 65 19.10 9.97 4.80
CA ASP A 65 20.13 10.97 5.03
C ASP A 65 21.24 10.82 3.97
N PRO A 66 21.48 11.83 3.12
CA PRO A 66 22.57 11.80 2.16
C PRO A 66 23.98 11.67 2.79
N ALA A 67 24.15 12.06 4.06
CA ALA A 67 25.40 11.93 4.79
C ALA A 67 25.64 10.49 5.31
N ASP A 68 24.60 9.65 5.35
CA ASP A 68 24.67 8.25 5.75
C ASP A 68 24.16 7.34 4.62
N PRO A 69 24.96 7.08 3.58
CA PRO A 69 24.55 6.27 2.43
C PRO A 69 24.26 4.80 2.76
N GLU A 70 24.79 4.29 3.87
CA GLU A 70 24.58 2.92 4.34
C GLU A 70 23.44 2.77 5.35
N GLY A 71 22.84 3.88 5.79
CA GLY A 71 21.74 3.92 6.74
C GLY A 71 20.37 3.61 6.12
N THR A 72 19.35 4.15 6.76
CA THR A 72 17.95 3.98 6.34
C THR A 72 17.73 4.50 4.92
N LEU A 73 16.94 3.75 4.14
CA LEU A 73 16.52 4.14 2.80
C LEU A 73 15.08 4.68 2.81
N LYS A 74 14.77 5.50 1.80
CA LYS A 74 13.40 5.91 1.47
C LYS A 74 13.10 5.72 -0.02
N TRP A 75 11.84 5.67 -0.38
CA TRP A 75 11.44 5.72 -1.78
C TRP A 75 11.49 7.13 -2.33
N ARG A 76 11.97 7.22 -3.56
CA ARG A 76 11.87 8.41 -4.40
C ARG A 76 11.28 8.02 -5.74
N LEU A 77 10.27 8.78 -6.18
CA LEU A 77 9.64 8.58 -7.48
C LEU A 77 10.16 9.61 -8.47
N GLY A 78 10.65 9.11 -9.59
CA GLY A 78 10.87 9.91 -10.78
C GLY A 78 9.56 10.14 -11.56
N PRO A 79 9.64 10.86 -12.70
CA PRO A 79 8.44 11.20 -13.48
C PRO A 79 7.59 9.99 -13.91
N GLN A 80 8.24 8.89 -14.32
CA GLN A 80 7.55 7.67 -14.73
C GLN A 80 6.91 6.93 -13.55
N GLY A 81 7.59 6.93 -12.39
CA GLY A 81 7.05 6.35 -11.17
C GLY A 81 5.80 7.11 -10.69
N LYS A 82 5.83 8.44 -10.74
CA LYS A 82 4.66 9.28 -10.41
C LYS A 82 3.51 9.00 -11.38
N ALA A 83 3.76 8.96 -12.69
CA ALA A 83 2.75 8.66 -13.68
C ALA A 83 2.14 7.27 -13.50
N ALA A 84 2.95 6.26 -13.17
CA ALA A 84 2.46 4.92 -12.88
C ALA A 84 1.53 4.90 -11.67
N MET A 85 1.90 5.54 -10.55
CA MET A 85 1.03 5.62 -9.36
C MET A 85 -0.27 6.36 -9.65
N ALA A 86 -0.20 7.48 -10.36
CA ALA A 86 -1.37 8.22 -10.82
C ALA A 86 -2.31 7.33 -11.62
N THR A 87 -1.78 6.53 -12.55
CA THR A 87 -2.55 5.57 -13.36
C THR A 87 -3.21 4.50 -12.50
N PHE A 88 -2.52 3.99 -11.47
CA PHE A 88 -3.09 3.02 -10.54
C PHE A 88 -4.28 3.60 -9.77
N HIS A 89 -4.17 4.82 -9.26
CA HIS A 89 -5.26 5.49 -8.57
C HIS A 89 -6.43 5.82 -9.52
N ASP A 90 -6.15 6.28 -10.75
CA ASP A 90 -7.17 6.54 -11.76
C ASP A 90 -7.92 5.27 -12.18
N TRP A 91 -7.23 4.12 -12.27
CA TRP A 91 -7.84 2.84 -12.54
C TRP A 91 -8.88 2.47 -11.48
N ALA A 92 -8.54 2.66 -10.19
CA ALA A 92 -9.47 2.43 -9.11
C ALA A 92 -10.72 3.32 -9.22
N GLY A 93 -10.52 4.59 -9.54
CA GLY A 93 -11.62 5.53 -9.78
C GLY A 93 -12.46 5.13 -11.00
N ALA A 94 -11.85 4.65 -12.07
CA ALA A 94 -12.56 4.18 -13.26
C ALA A 94 -13.39 2.94 -12.96
N ALA A 95 -12.86 1.97 -12.21
CA ALA A 95 -13.60 0.78 -11.78
C ALA A 95 -14.87 1.16 -11.01
N SER A 96 -14.76 2.06 -10.03
CA SER A 96 -15.90 2.56 -9.25
C SER A 96 -16.92 3.29 -10.13
N ARG A 97 -16.48 4.20 -11.00
CA ARG A 97 -17.38 4.93 -11.94
C ARG A 97 -18.13 3.99 -12.89
N ASN A 98 -17.55 2.85 -13.21
CA ASN A 98 -18.21 1.77 -14.00
C ASN A 98 -19.12 0.87 -13.16
N GLY A 99 -19.34 1.19 -11.88
CA GLY A 99 -20.22 0.44 -10.99
C GLY A 99 -19.58 -0.78 -10.32
N CYS A 100 -18.27 -1.01 -10.48
CA CYS A 100 -17.59 -2.12 -9.83
C CYS A 100 -17.20 -1.76 -8.39
N ASN A 101 -17.54 -2.61 -7.44
CA ASN A 101 -16.95 -2.56 -6.11
C ASN A 101 -15.48 -3.02 -6.17
N ILE A 102 -14.61 -2.41 -5.37
CA ILE A 102 -13.19 -2.73 -5.38
C ILE A 102 -12.56 -2.68 -3.98
N VAL A 103 -11.73 -3.66 -3.68
CA VAL A 103 -10.80 -3.63 -2.54
C VAL A 103 -9.39 -3.42 -3.07
N LEU A 104 -8.72 -2.42 -2.53
CA LEU A 104 -7.33 -2.10 -2.85
C LEU A 104 -6.42 -2.38 -1.65
N ASP A 105 -5.43 -3.27 -1.83
CA ASP A 105 -4.28 -3.39 -0.93
C ASP A 105 -3.25 -2.32 -1.32
N HIS A 106 -3.01 -1.35 -0.45
CA HIS A 106 -2.15 -0.23 -0.75
C HIS A 106 -1.14 0.08 0.36
N LEU A 107 -0.14 0.87 0.00
CA LEU A 107 0.91 1.41 0.86
C LEU A 107 0.86 2.94 0.75
N LEU A 108 -0.23 3.54 1.27
CA LEU A 108 -0.43 4.98 1.22
C LEU A 108 0.49 5.69 2.22
N MET A 109 1.17 6.69 1.77
CA MET A 109 2.06 7.53 2.56
C MET A 109 2.03 8.97 2.07
N SER A 110 2.47 9.90 2.90
CA SER A 110 2.49 11.33 2.57
C SER A 110 3.76 11.77 1.84
N ASP A 111 4.85 11.00 1.95
CA ASP A 111 6.10 11.19 1.19
C ASP A 111 6.68 9.82 0.80
N PRO A 112 6.68 9.48 -0.49
CA PRO A 112 6.07 10.17 -1.64
C PRO A 112 4.56 10.34 -1.53
N PRO A 113 3.94 11.35 -2.18
CA PRO A 113 2.58 11.82 -1.89
C PRO A 113 1.47 10.93 -2.46
N PHE A 114 1.49 9.62 -2.17
CA PHE A 114 0.47 8.66 -2.62
C PHE A 114 -0.89 8.93 -1.98
N LEU A 115 -0.88 9.27 -0.69
CA LEU A 115 -2.09 9.54 0.07
C LEU A 115 -2.84 10.75 -0.49
N GLN A 116 -2.11 11.83 -0.76
CA GLN A 116 -2.66 13.07 -1.34
C GLN A 116 -3.17 12.83 -2.76
N ASP A 117 -2.35 12.20 -3.61
CA ASP A 117 -2.71 11.92 -5.00
C ASP A 117 -3.98 11.06 -5.07
N MET A 118 -4.07 9.99 -4.27
CA MET A 118 -5.23 9.13 -4.26
C MET A 118 -6.48 9.84 -3.73
N ALA A 119 -6.34 10.62 -2.65
CA ALA A 119 -7.48 11.36 -2.08
C ALA A 119 -8.09 12.33 -3.10
N TRP A 120 -7.28 13.01 -3.91
CA TRP A 120 -7.77 13.91 -4.93
C TRP A 120 -8.32 13.21 -6.18
N ARG A 121 -7.69 12.10 -6.62
CA ARG A 121 -8.17 11.35 -7.82
C ARG A 121 -9.50 10.64 -7.60
N LEU A 122 -9.76 10.25 -6.36
CA LEU A 122 -11.01 9.59 -5.96
C LEU A 122 -12.06 10.57 -5.38
N GLU A 123 -11.90 11.87 -5.63
CA GLU A 123 -12.87 12.87 -5.21
C GLU A 123 -14.28 12.57 -5.74
N GLY A 124 -15.28 12.66 -4.86
CA GLY A 124 -16.68 12.39 -5.18
C GLY A 124 -17.04 10.90 -5.31
N LEU A 125 -16.12 9.99 -5.09
CA LEU A 125 -16.37 8.54 -5.08
C LEU A 125 -16.59 8.02 -3.66
N PRO A 126 -17.36 6.93 -3.48
CA PRO A 126 -17.61 6.33 -2.16
C PRO A 126 -16.38 5.52 -1.72
N VAL A 127 -15.46 6.15 -0.99
CA VAL A 127 -14.23 5.52 -0.49
C VAL A 127 -14.33 5.25 1.00
N LEU A 128 -13.87 4.09 1.44
CA LEU A 128 -13.62 3.73 2.83
C LEU A 128 -12.12 3.48 3.01
N LEU A 129 -11.43 4.30 3.79
CA LEU A 129 -10.02 4.12 4.11
C LEU A 129 -9.87 3.36 5.43
N VAL A 130 -9.35 2.14 5.34
CA VAL A 130 -9.06 1.25 6.47
C VAL A 130 -7.55 1.16 6.66
N THR A 131 -7.06 1.48 7.85
CA THR A 131 -5.64 1.33 8.19
C THR A 131 -5.43 0.16 9.14
N LEU A 132 -4.61 -0.80 8.73
CA LEU A 132 -4.16 -1.90 9.59
C LEU A 132 -2.85 -1.50 10.24
N LYS A 133 -2.88 -1.30 11.56
CA LYS A 133 -1.75 -0.76 12.34
C LYS A 133 -1.45 -1.62 13.56
N PRO A 134 -0.81 -2.79 13.39
CA PRO A 134 -0.29 -3.53 14.53
C PRO A 134 0.88 -2.77 15.19
N PRO A 135 1.21 -3.04 16.46
CA PRO A 135 2.43 -2.54 17.09
C PRO A 135 3.68 -2.85 16.27
N TYR A 136 4.68 -1.97 16.36
CA TYR A 136 5.92 -2.08 15.58
C TYR A 136 6.62 -3.43 15.79
N GLU A 137 6.74 -3.88 17.05
CA GLU A 137 7.41 -5.12 17.43
C GLU A 137 6.74 -6.35 16.80
N VAL A 138 5.41 -6.40 16.84
CA VAL A 138 4.62 -7.48 16.22
C VAL A 138 4.82 -7.50 14.70
N LEU A 139 4.91 -6.33 14.10
CA LEU A 139 5.13 -6.19 12.67
C LEU A 139 6.52 -6.70 12.28
N MET A 140 7.54 -6.37 13.09
CA MET A 140 8.92 -6.84 12.87
C MET A 140 9.03 -8.36 12.98
N GLU A 141 8.39 -8.97 13.97
CA GLU A 141 8.33 -10.43 14.11
C GLU A 141 7.71 -11.09 12.88
N ARG A 142 6.56 -10.57 12.41
CA ARG A 142 5.87 -11.10 11.22
C ARG A 142 6.71 -10.98 9.95
N VAL A 143 7.42 -9.86 9.78
CA VAL A 143 8.31 -9.66 8.62
C VAL A 143 9.50 -10.62 8.66
N ALA A 144 10.11 -10.81 9.85
CA ALA A 144 11.19 -11.77 10.03
C ALA A 144 10.76 -13.21 9.74
N GLN A 145 9.59 -13.64 10.27
CA GLN A 145 9.03 -14.96 9.98
C GLN A 145 8.74 -15.16 8.49
N ARG A 146 8.23 -14.13 7.82
CA ARG A 146 7.94 -14.17 6.38
C ARG A 146 9.20 -14.28 5.54
N ALA A 147 10.29 -13.63 5.93
CA ALA A 147 11.59 -13.74 5.27
C ALA A 147 12.17 -15.15 5.36
N MET A 148 11.93 -15.85 6.49
CA MET A 148 12.34 -17.25 6.67
C MET A 148 11.50 -18.24 5.84
N THR A 149 10.25 -17.92 5.56
CA THR A 149 9.31 -18.83 4.86
C THR A 149 9.20 -18.59 3.36
N LYS A 150 9.38 -17.34 2.90
CA LYS A 150 9.48 -17.05 1.47
C LYS A 150 10.88 -17.46 1.00
N LYS A 151 10.95 -18.57 0.27
CA LYS A 151 12.09 -18.80 -0.64
C LYS A 151 12.15 -17.59 -1.56
N LEU A 152 13.10 -16.69 -1.32
CA LEU A 152 13.44 -15.67 -2.32
C LEU A 152 13.72 -16.43 -3.63
N PRO A 153 13.43 -15.87 -4.80
CA PRO A 153 13.70 -16.52 -6.07
C PRO A 153 15.21 -16.60 -6.33
N VAL A 154 15.95 -17.22 -5.39
CA VAL A 154 17.40 -17.49 -5.46
C VAL A 154 17.72 -18.27 -6.72
N GLU A 155 16.85 -19.21 -7.09
CA GLU A 155 16.96 -20.01 -8.32
C GLU A 155 16.94 -19.16 -9.60
N VAL A 156 16.28 -17.98 -9.55
CA VAL A 156 16.14 -17.08 -10.71
C VAL A 156 17.18 -15.95 -10.68
N LEU A 157 17.50 -15.43 -9.48
CA LEU A 157 18.30 -14.22 -9.31
C LEU A 157 19.75 -14.48 -8.84
N GLY A 158 20.02 -15.69 -8.29
CA GLY A 158 21.27 -16.02 -7.61
C GLY A 158 21.32 -15.47 -6.16
N GLU A 159 22.19 -16.09 -5.34
CA GLU A 159 22.27 -15.80 -3.89
C GLU A 159 22.63 -14.33 -3.57
N ASP A 160 23.58 -13.75 -4.32
CA ASP A 160 24.03 -12.38 -4.09
C ASP A 160 22.94 -11.33 -4.38
N ALA A 161 22.17 -11.53 -5.43
CA ALA A 161 21.07 -10.63 -5.76
C ALA A 161 19.94 -10.75 -4.73
N ALA A 162 19.60 -11.97 -4.29
CA ALA A 162 18.61 -12.21 -3.24
C ALA A 162 19.03 -11.56 -1.92
N ARG A 163 20.31 -11.70 -1.51
CA ARG A 163 20.83 -11.05 -0.30
C ARG A 163 20.70 -9.52 -0.36
N LYS A 164 21.10 -8.88 -1.47
CA LYS A 164 20.97 -7.42 -1.67
C LYS A 164 19.54 -6.94 -1.60
N ILE A 165 18.57 -7.75 -2.06
CA ILE A 165 17.14 -7.42 -1.93
C ILE A 165 16.73 -7.43 -0.47
N VAL A 166 17.10 -8.44 0.32
CA VAL A 166 16.79 -8.51 1.75
C VAL A 166 17.40 -7.32 2.50
N GLU A 167 18.68 -7.06 2.34
CA GLU A 167 19.39 -5.93 2.98
C GLU A 167 18.69 -4.60 2.66
N ARG A 168 18.27 -4.40 1.42
CA ARG A 168 17.54 -3.18 1.03
C ARG A 168 16.16 -3.11 1.67
N LEU A 169 15.41 -4.21 1.74
CA LEU A 169 14.11 -4.25 2.40
C LEU A 169 14.22 -3.97 3.89
N ASP A 170 15.29 -4.47 4.53
CA ASP A 170 15.56 -4.20 5.94
C ASP A 170 15.85 -2.70 6.17
N ARG A 171 16.62 -2.07 5.30
CA ARG A 171 16.93 -0.64 5.36
C ARG A 171 15.72 0.28 5.04
N LEU A 172 14.71 -0.21 4.35
CA LEU A 172 13.46 0.50 4.07
C LEU A 172 12.41 0.36 5.16
N ARG A 173 12.52 -0.65 6.01
CA ARG A 173 11.47 -1.10 6.94
C ARG A 173 11.01 -0.01 7.90
N ASP A 174 11.97 0.59 8.61
CA ASP A 174 11.67 1.59 9.63
C ASP A 174 11.08 2.86 9.01
N TRP A 175 11.60 3.25 7.86
CA TRP A 175 11.05 4.36 7.12
C TRP A 175 9.61 4.08 6.65
N PHE A 176 9.32 2.88 6.12
CA PHE A 176 7.96 2.52 5.73
C PHE A 176 6.98 2.61 6.89
N TYR A 177 7.36 2.14 8.08
CA TYR A 177 6.51 2.23 9.26
C TYR A 177 6.16 3.69 9.57
N GLY A 178 7.17 4.55 9.64
CA GLY A 178 6.96 5.98 9.85
C GLY A 178 6.12 6.62 8.74
N ALA A 179 6.51 6.41 7.47
CA ALA A 179 5.89 7.08 6.32
C ALA A 179 4.41 6.71 6.11
N VAL A 180 4.05 5.43 6.33
CA VAL A 180 2.67 4.93 6.10
C VAL A 180 1.72 5.38 7.20
N TYR A 181 2.20 5.46 8.45
CA TYR A 181 1.33 5.78 9.58
C TYR A 181 1.38 7.26 10.01
N ALA A 182 2.35 8.03 9.50
CA ALA A 182 2.39 9.46 9.72
C ALA A 182 1.32 10.19 8.88
N ASN A 183 0.67 11.16 9.50
CA ASN A 183 -0.30 12.04 8.82
C ASN A 183 -1.49 11.32 8.15
N THR A 184 -1.77 10.08 8.54
CA THR A 184 -2.89 9.31 8.01
C THR A 184 -4.17 9.60 8.80
N ILE A 185 -5.22 10.04 8.12
CA ILE A 185 -6.58 10.10 8.62
C ILE A 185 -7.30 8.90 8.02
N SER A 186 -7.92 8.06 8.85
CA SER A 186 -8.59 6.83 8.41
C SER A 186 -10.01 6.76 8.93
N ASP A 187 -10.91 6.18 8.16
CA ASP A 187 -12.29 5.90 8.58
C ASP A 187 -12.37 4.78 9.62
N LEU A 188 -11.39 3.87 9.59
CA LEU A 188 -11.25 2.77 10.51
C LEU A 188 -9.76 2.43 10.67
N THR A 189 -9.29 2.33 11.92
CA THR A 189 -7.94 1.84 12.24
C THR A 189 -8.07 0.58 13.09
N ILE A 190 -7.38 -0.49 12.67
CA ILE A 190 -7.47 -1.81 13.31
C ILE A 190 -6.07 -2.28 13.72
N ASP A 191 -5.94 -2.69 14.97
CA ASP A 191 -4.77 -3.41 15.45
C ASP A 191 -4.92 -4.90 15.13
N THR A 192 -4.15 -5.39 14.16
CA THR A 192 -4.18 -6.80 13.77
C THR A 192 -3.34 -7.71 14.66
N SER A 193 -2.76 -7.20 15.74
CA SER A 193 -2.10 -8.04 16.76
C SER A 193 -3.13 -8.70 17.69
N VAL A 194 -4.28 -8.06 17.87
CA VAL A 194 -5.35 -8.50 18.78
C VAL A 194 -6.61 -8.98 18.06
N HIS A 195 -6.71 -8.74 16.76
CA HIS A 195 -7.84 -9.15 15.93
C HIS A 195 -7.39 -10.12 14.83
N GLY A 196 -8.05 -11.28 14.76
CA GLY A 196 -7.84 -12.24 13.68
C GLY A 196 -8.41 -11.75 12.33
N PRO A 197 -8.04 -12.38 11.22
CA PRO A 197 -8.52 -11.97 9.89
C PRO A 197 -10.05 -11.93 9.75
N ASP A 198 -10.78 -12.84 10.42
CA ASP A 198 -12.25 -12.86 10.42
C ASP A 198 -12.83 -11.67 11.16
N ASP A 199 -12.27 -11.32 12.31
CA ASP A 199 -12.70 -10.17 13.10
C ASP A 199 -12.46 -8.87 12.32
N VAL A 200 -11.29 -8.77 11.67
CA VAL A 200 -10.95 -7.61 10.83
C VAL A 200 -11.96 -7.44 9.69
N VAL A 201 -12.32 -8.52 9.00
CA VAL A 201 -13.34 -8.49 7.94
C VAL A 201 -14.69 -8.06 8.51
N ALA A 202 -15.11 -8.61 9.65
CA ALA A 202 -16.38 -8.24 10.30
C ALA A 202 -16.41 -6.75 10.72
N MET A 203 -15.29 -6.20 11.19
CA MET A 203 -15.15 -4.78 11.52
C MET A 203 -15.26 -3.88 10.28
N ILE A 204 -14.62 -4.27 9.18
CA ILE A 204 -14.72 -3.56 7.89
C ILE A 204 -16.18 -3.57 7.41
N ASP A 205 -16.85 -4.71 7.49
CA ASP A 205 -18.26 -4.85 7.13
C ASP A 205 -19.18 -3.98 7.96
N ALA A 206 -18.97 -3.97 9.26
CA ALA A 206 -19.75 -3.14 10.17
C ALA A 206 -19.59 -1.65 9.84
N ARG A 207 -18.34 -1.23 9.50
CA ARG A 207 -18.06 0.15 9.11
C ARG A 207 -18.66 0.49 7.73
N LEU A 208 -18.57 -0.42 6.77
CA LEU A 208 -19.11 -0.24 5.41
C LEU A 208 -20.64 -0.04 5.42
N ARG A 209 -21.35 -0.77 6.30
CA ARG A 209 -22.82 -0.59 6.49
C ARG A 209 -23.22 0.79 7.02
N GLN A 210 -22.31 1.54 7.62
CA GLN A 210 -22.55 2.91 8.08
C GLN A 210 -22.46 3.95 6.95
N GLY A 211 -22.12 3.51 5.74
CA GLY A 211 -21.97 4.36 4.55
C GLY A 211 -20.51 4.65 4.19
N PRO A 212 -20.32 5.48 3.17
CA PRO A 212 -18.98 5.86 2.69
C PRO A 212 -18.14 6.48 3.79
N GLY A 213 -16.81 6.41 3.64
CA GLY A 213 -15.89 7.08 4.52
C GLY A 213 -15.82 8.59 4.26
N THR A 214 -15.28 9.31 5.22
CA THR A 214 -15.01 10.76 5.14
C THR A 214 -13.51 11.08 5.20
N ALA A 215 -12.65 10.08 5.44
CA ALA A 215 -11.22 10.26 5.60
C ALA A 215 -10.57 11.00 4.42
N PHE A 216 -10.95 10.67 3.18
CA PHE A 216 -10.41 11.36 2.00
C PHE A 216 -10.89 12.80 1.86
N GLU A 217 -12.09 13.14 2.34
CA GLU A 217 -12.56 14.51 2.42
C GLU A 217 -11.74 15.33 3.42
N GLU A 218 -11.48 14.76 4.59
CA GLU A 218 -10.64 15.41 5.62
C GLU A 218 -9.19 15.57 5.14
N LEU A 219 -8.64 14.57 4.46
CA LEU A 219 -7.30 14.65 3.88
C LEU A 219 -7.19 15.76 2.83
N ARG A 220 -8.20 15.97 1.98
CA ARG A 220 -8.22 17.07 1.00
C ARG A 220 -8.29 18.46 1.65
N LYS A 221 -8.85 18.59 2.85
CA LYS A 221 -8.81 19.87 3.60
C LYS A 221 -7.42 20.21 4.11
N VAL A 222 -6.64 19.17 4.47
CA VAL A 222 -5.27 19.33 4.99
C VAL A 222 -4.24 19.47 3.86
N TRP A 223 -4.44 18.74 2.76
CA TRP A 223 -3.49 18.66 1.66
C TRP A 223 -4.05 19.34 0.40
N PRO A 224 -3.40 20.41 -0.10
CA PRO A 224 -3.82 21.05 -1.35
C PRO A 224 -3.72 20.06 -2.52
N ARG A 225 -4.45 20.35 -3.56
CA ARG A 225 -4.39 19.56 -4.80
C ARG A 225 -2.96 19.57 -5.36
N PRO A 226 -2.36 18.41 -5.64
CA PRO A 226 -1.00 18.31 -6.14
C PRO A 226 -0.83 18.88 -7.55
#